data_ed57b22547c5c47dbaf3a61ec331ecbc
#
_entry.id   ed57b22547c5c47dbaf3a61ec331ecbc
#
_cell.length_a   1.000
_cell.length_b   1.000
_cell.length_c   1.000
_cell.angle_alpha   90.00
_cell.angle_beta   90.00
_cell.angle_gamma   90.00
#
_symmetry.space_group_name_H-M   'P 1'
#
loop_
_entity.id
_entity.type
_entity.pdbx_description
1 polymer ?
#
loop_
_entity_poly.entity_id
_entity_poly.type
_entity_poly.pdbx_seq_one_letter_code
_entity_poly.pdbx_strand_id
1 'polypeptide(L)'
;MENQKKPVHVTDADFEQTVLASDKPAVVDFWAAWCGPCRMIAPHVEELAKDYGDKALVAKMDTDANPMTPTRYGIMGIPTLIFFKGGKEVDRMVGVPRQPKEALRAKLDAVLAAPVAK
;
A
#
# COMPACT_ATOMS: atom_id res chain seq x y z
N MET A 1 2.99 9.82 -18.51
CA MET A 1 2.41 8.69 -17.79
C MET A 1 1.11 9.13 -17.11
N GLU A 2 0.09 8.34 -17.26
CA GLU A 2 -1.22 8.72 -16.75
C GLU A 2 -1.26 8.69 -15.23
N ASN A 3 -2.04 9.60 -14.65
CA ASN A 3 -2.29 9.64 -13.23
C ASN A 3 -3.20 8.47 -12.84
N GLN A 4 -2.80 7.72 -11.84
CA GLN A 4 -3.59 6.64 -11.26
C GLN A 4 -4.77 7.25 -10.50
N LYS A 5 -5.99 6.79 -10.78
CA LYS A 5 -7.19 7.32 -10.11
C LYS A 5 -7.78 6.35 -9.09
N LYS A 6 -7.45 5.07 -9.19
CA LYS A 6 -7.93 4.01 -8.29
C LYS A 6 -6.75 3.16 -7.86
N PRO A 7 -6.85 2.51 -6.69
CA PRO A 7 -5.80 1.58 -6.29
C PRO A 7 -5.66 0.45 -7.32
N VAL A 8 -4.43 0.06 -7.59
CA VAL A 8 -4.12 -1.05 -8.49
C VAL A 8 -4.20 -2.35 -7.70
N HIS A 9 -4.96 -3.32 -8.21
CA HIS A 9 -5.00 -4.65 -7.57
C HIS A 9 -3.79 -5.44 -8.03
N VAL A 10 -2.97 -5.88 -7.07
CA VAL A 10 -1.76 -6.65 -7.35
C VAL A 10 -1.92 -8.06 -6.81
N THR A 11 -1.18 -8.99 -7.41
CA THR A 11 -1.23 -10.41 -7.07
C THR A 11 0.16 -10.90 -6.68
N ASP A 12 0.22 -12.10 -6.11
CA ASP A 12 1.50 -12.75 -5.83
C ASP A 12 2.37 -12.84 -7.09
N ALA A 13 1.74 -13.09 -8.25
CA ALA A 13 2.46 -13.26 -9.51
C ALA A 13 3.09 -11.96 -10.02
N ASP A 14 2.42 -10.82 -9.84
CA ASP A 14 2.89 -9.56 -10.41
C ASP A 14 3.49 -8.59 -9.39
N PHE A 15 3.51 -8.96 -8.11
CA PHE A 15 3.94 -8.07 -7.03
C PHE A 15 5.35 -7.52 -7.27
N GLU A 16 6.29 -8.39 -7.63
CA GLU A 16 7.67 -7.99 -7.82
C GLU A 16 7.80 -6.97 -8.95
N GLN A 17 7.17 -7.23 -10.08
CA GLN A 17 7.26 -6.34 -11.23
C GLN A 17 6.49 -5.04 -11.04
N THR A 18 5.32 -5.11 -10.39
CA THR A 18 4.46 -3.94 -10.24
C THR A 18 4.88 -3.07 -9.08
N VAL A 19 5.20 -3.68 -7.93
CA VAL A 19 5.49 -2.94 -6.71
C VAL A 19 6.98 -2.75 -6.48
N LEU A 20 7.73 -3.85 -6.44
CA LEU A 20 9.15 -3.78 -6.09
C LEU A 20 10.00 -3.14 -7.18
N ALA A 21 9.64 -3.34 -8.44
CA ALA A 21 10.36 -2.77 -9.57
C ALA A 21 9.88 -1.36 -9.92
N SER A 22 8.89 -0.83 -9.21
CA SER A 22 8.37 0.50 -9.48
C SER A 22 9.44 1.56 -9.22
N ASP A 23 9.54 2.53 -10.12
CA ASP A 23 10.42 3.67 -9.95
C ASP A 23 9.81 4.75 -9.05
N LYS A 24 8.55 4.59 -8.67
CA LYS A 24 7.85 5.45 -7.71
C LYS A 24 7.75 4.72 -6.37
N PRO A 25 7.71 5.47 -5.26
CA PRO A 25 7.32 4.86 -3.99
C PRO A 25 5.95 4.21 -4.12
N ALA A 26 5.73 3.15 -3.35
CA ALA A 26 4.48 2.41 -3.40
C ALA A 26 3.92 2.20 -2.00
N VAL A 27 2.60 2.16 -1.89
CA VAL A 27 1.93 1.69 -0.69
C VAL A 27 0.98 0.57 -1.09
N VAL A 28 0.99 -0.53 -0.35
CA VAL A 28 0.14 -1.68 -0.61
C VAL A 28 -0.74 -1.94 0.59
N ASP A 29 -2.05 -1.92 0.36
CA ASP A 29 -3.07 -2.23 1.36
C ASP A 29 -3.37 -3.73 1.28
N PHE A 30 -2.95 -4.48 2.29
CA PHE A 30 -3.26 -5.92 2.42
C PHE A 30 -4.58 -6.06 3.14
N TRP A 31 -5.57 -6.65 2.45
CA TRP A 31 -6.96 -6.66 2.91
C TRP A 31 -7.63 -8.00 2.62
N ALA A 32 -8.85 -8.18 3.14
CA ALA A 32 -9.70 -9.33 2.80
C ALA A 32 -11.16 -8.88 2.84
N ALA A 33 -12.00 -9.55 2.06
CA ALA A 33 -13.42 -9.16 1.94
C ALA A 33 -14.19 -9.31 3.26
N TRP A 34 -13.81 -10.26 4.10
CA TRP A 34 -14.46 -10.51 5.39
C TRP A 34 -14.03 -9.55 6.49
N CYS A 35 -13.06 -8.71 6.23
CA CYS A 35 -12.41 -7.88 7.25
C CYS A 35 -13.12 -6.53 7.39
N GLY A 36 -13.81 -6.33 8.52
CA GLY A 36 -14.52 -5.08 8.80
C GLY A 36 -13.60 -3.86 8.82
N PRO A 37 -12.49 -3.89 9.59
CA PRO A 37 -11.55 -2.76 9.60
C PRO A 37 -10.96 -2.44 8.22
N CYS A 38 -10.78 -3.46 7.38
CA CYS A 38 -10.30 -3.24 6.00
C CYS A 38 -11.30 -2.39 5.21
N ARG A 39 -12.60 -2.64 5.42
CA ARG A 39 -13.64 -1.84 4.75
C ARG A 39 -13.68 -0.41 5.27
N MET A 40 -13.30 -0.20 6.53
CA MET A 40 -13.23 1.15 7.11
C MET A 40 -12.12 1.99 6.49
N ILE A 41 -10.97 1.39 6.20
CA ILE A 41 -9.84 2.12 5.64
C ILE A 41 -9.92 2.24 4.12
N ALA A 42 -10.70 1.40 3.45
CA ALA A 42 -10.77 1.35 1.99
C ALA A 42 -11.06 2.71 1.33
N PRO A 43 -12.03 3.52 1.81
CA PRO A 43 -12.28 4.83 1.19
C PRO A 43 -11.07 5.75 1.26
N HIS A 44 -10.29 5.65 2.32
CA HIS A 44 -9.10 6.48 2.49
C HIS A 44 -7.97 6.04 1.56
N VAL A 45 -7.89 4.75 1.28
CA VAL A 45 -6.92 4.21 0.31
C VAL A 45 -7.31 4.65 -1.10
N GLU A 46 -8.60 4.65 -1.42
CA GLU A 46 -9.07 5.11 -2.73
C GLU A 46 -8.80 6.60 -2.91
N GLU A 47 -9.04 7.41 -1.88
CA GLU A 47 -8.75 8.83 -1.92
C GLU A 47 -7.24 9.07 -2.08
N LEU A 48 -6.43 8.27 -1.41
CA LEU A 48 -4.98 8.36 -1.53
C LEU A 48 -4.53 8.12 -2.97
N ALA A 49 -5.10 7.11 -3.64
CA ALA A 49 -4.80 6.83 -5.04
C ALA A 49 -5.17 8.00 -5.93
N LYS A 50 -6.33 8.60 -5.67
CA LYS A 50 -6.79 9.75 -6.45
C LYS A 50 -5.85 10.95 -6.29
N ASP A 51 -5.39 11.20 -5.07
CA ASP A 51 -4.61 12.40 -4.78
C ASP A 51 -3.11 12.23 -5.04
N TYR A 52 -2.57 11.02 -4.89
CA TYR A 52 -1.13 10.76 -4.99
C TYR A 52 -0.73 9.89 -6.18
N GLY A 53 -1.69 9.48 -7.02
CA GLY A 53 -1.42 8.49 -8.07
C GLY A 53 -0.42 8.93 -9.14
N ASP A 54 -0.11 10.23 -9.21
CA ASP A 54 0.93 10.74 -10.10
C ASP A 54 2.33 10.65 -9.48
N LYS A 55 2.42 10.52 -8.15
CA LYS A 55 3.68 10.54 -7.41
C LYS A 55 4.04 9.18 -6.80
N ALA A 56 3.05 8.36 -6.54
CA ALA A 56 3.22 7.09 -5.86
C ALA A 56 2.28 6.05 -6.45
N LEU A 57 2.69 4.79 -6.35
CA LEU A 57 1.81 3.68 -6.68
C LEU A 57 0.99 3.32 -5.45
N VAL A 58 -0.33 3.38 -5.56
CA VAL A 58 -1.24 2.95 -4.49
C VAL A 58 -1.88 1.65 -4.94
N ALA A 59 -1.62 0.57 -4.21
CA ALA A 59 -2.03 -0.78 -4.59
C ALA A 59 -2.79 -1.47 -3.47
N LYS A 60 -3.53 -2.51 -3.83
CA LYS A 60 -4.26 -3.37 -2.89
C LYS A 60 -3.96 -4.82 -3.22
N MET A 61 -3.86 -5.66 -2.19
CA MET A 61 -3.69 -7.09 -2.37
C MET A 61 -4.67 -7.85 -1.48
N ASP A 62 -5.51 -8.68 -2.11
CA ASP A 62 -6.43 -9.58 -1.41
C ASP A 62 -5.62 -10.74 -0.83
N THR A 63 -5.54 -10.82 0.49
CA THR A 63 -4.70 -11.81 1.16
C THR A 63 -5.25 -13.23 1.07
N ASP A 64 -6.56 -13.37 0.85
CA ASP A 64 -7.16 -14.71 0.68
C ASP A 64 -6.76 -15.32 -0.66
N ALA A 65 -6.76 -14.49 -1.71
CA ALA A 65 -6.38 -14.94 -3.06
C ALA A 65 -4.87 -14.98 -3.24
N ASN A 66 -4.12 -14.27 -2.42
CA ASN A 66 -2.68 -14.08 -2.59
C ASN A 66 -1.95 -14.28 -1.25
N PRO A 67 -1.78 -15.53 -0.81
CA PRO A 67 -1.22 -15.79 0.51
C PRO A 67 0.31 -15.70 0.59
N MET A 68 1.01 -15.73 -0.53
CA MET A 68 2.48 -15.81 -0.51
C MET A 68 3.12 -14.49 -0.10
N THR A 69 2.68 -13.38 -0.66
CA THR A 69 3.27 -12.07 -0.36
C THR A 69 3.03 -11.66 1.10
N PRO A 70 1.81 -11.77 1.65
CA PRO A 70 1.62 -11.47 3.08
C PRO A 70 2.51 -12.31 3.99
N THR A 71 2.69 -13.59 3.67
CA THR A 71 3.57 -14.47 4.45
C THR A 71 5.02 -13.98 4.37
N ARG A 72 5.47 -13.62 3.17
CA ARG A 72 6.83 -13.11 2.96
C ARG A 72 7.13 -11.89 3.83
N TYR A 73 6.16 -11.01 3.99
CA TYR A 73 6.35 -9.79 4.77
C TYR A 73 5.89 -9.92 6.23
N GLY A 74 5.58 -11.12 6.66
CA GLY A 74 5.23 -11.39 8.05
C GLY A 74 3.98 -10.68 8.52
N ILE A 75 2.99 -10.55 7.63
CA ILE A 75 1.74 -9.88 7.98
C ILE A 75 0.91 -10.82 8.86
N MET A 76 0.57 -10.37 10.06
CA MET A 76 -0.16 -11.15 11.05
C MET A 76 -1.56 -10.63 11.30
N GLY A 77 -1.88 -9.45 10.82
CA GLY A 77 -3.21 -8.85 10.97
C GLY A 77 -3.50 -7.94 9.80
N ILE A 78 -4.78 -7.73 9.51
CA ILE A 78 -5.21 -6.85 8.43
C ILE A 78 -6.24 -5.86 8.95
N PRO A 79 -6.33 -4.64 8.36
CA PRO A 79 -5.49 -4.20 7.26
C PRO A 79 -4.05 -3.94 7.71
N THR A 80 -3.12 -4.21 6.84
CA THR A 80 -1.73 -3.76 6.98
C THR A 80 -1.37 -3.04 5.71
N LEU A 81 -0.87 -1.83 5.84
CA LEU A 81 -0.37 -1.06 4.71
C LEU A 81 1.14 -0.99 4.82
N ILE A 82 1.82 -1.46 3.77
CA ILE A 82 3.28 -1.43 3.73
C ILE A 82 3.71 -0.41 2.68
N PHE A 83 4.67 0.42 3.06
CA PHE A 83 5.23 1.45 2.19
C PHE A 83 6.58 0.98 1.68
N PHE A 84 6.76 1.06 0.35
CA PHE A 84 7.96 0.60 -0.33
C PHE A 84 8.63 1.75 -1.04
N LYS A 85 9.96 1.72 -1.07
CA LYS A 85 10.75 2.68 -1.86
C LYS A 85 12.03 1.99 -2.29
N GLY A 86 12.32 2.07 -3.59
CA GLY A 86 13.51 1.41 -4.13
C GLY A 86 13.48 -0.10 -3.96
N GLY A 87 12.29 -0.70 -4.01
CA GLY A 87 12.13 -2.14 -3.89
C GLY A 87 12.19 -2.68 -2.47
N LYS A 88 12.18 -1.81 -1.47
CA LYS A 88 12.30 -2.22 -0.06
C LYS A 88 11.19 -1.65 0.78
N GLU A 89 10.75 -2.42 1.78
CA GLU A 89 9.82 -1.92 2.79
C GLU A 89 10.52 -0.84 3.61
N VAL A 90 9.90 0.35 3.69
CA VAL A 90 10.47 1.46 4.46
C VAL A 90 9.59 1.86 5.64
N ASP A 91 8.31 1.49 5.63
CA ASP A 91 7.41 1.76 6.76
C ASP A 91 6.20 0.85 6.62
N ARG A 92 5.42 0.72 7.71
CA ARG A 92 4.13 0.02 7.65
C ARG A 92 3.17 0.58 8.69
N MET A 93 1.89 0.34 8.43
CA MET A 93 0.81 0.72 9.32
C MET A 93 -0.07 -0.50 9.51
N VAL A 94 -0.25 -0.93 10.77
CA VAL A 94 -1.06 -2.11 11.08
C VAL A 94 -2.36 -1.64 11.74
N GLY A 95 -3.49 -2.10 11.19
CA GLY A 95 -4.80 -1.70 11.68
C GLY A 95 -5.23 -0.34 11.19
N VAL A 96 -6.36 0.15 11.68
CA VAL A 96 -6.91 1.45 11.29
C VAL A 96 -6.50 2.49 12.34
N PRO A 97 -5.72 3.50 11.98
CA PRO A 97 -5.34 4.53 12.94
C PRO A 97 -6.53 5.44 13.26
N ARG A 98 -6.37 6.26 14.29
CA ARG A 98 -7.46 7.12 14.78
C ARG A 98 -7.90 8.16 13.76
N GLN A 99 -6.98 8.65 12.96
CA GLN A 99 -7.26 9.61 11.89
C GLN A 99 -6.68 9.04 10.60
N PRO A 100 -7.39 8.11 9.94
CA PRO A 100 -6.81 7.34 8.83
C PRO A 100 -6.34 8.22 7.68
N LYS A 101 -7.12 9.21 7.30
CA LYS A 101 -6.77 10.09 6.19
C LYS A 101 -5.44 10.81 6.46
N GLU A 102 -5.34 11.44 7.62
CA GLU A 102 -4.16 12.20 8.01
C GLU A 102 -2.94 11.30 8.20
N ALA A 103 -3.16 10.14 8.82
CA ALA A 103 -2.07 9.20 9.08
C ALA A 103 -1.48 8.64 7.79
N LEU A 104 -2.34 8.29 6.82
CA LEU A 104 -1.89 7.78 5.53
C LEU A 104 -1.11 8.84 4.76
N ARG A 105 -1.61 10.07 4.75
CA ARG A 105 -0.95 11.17 4.05
C ARG A 105 0.40 11.48 4.67
N ALA A 106 0.47 11.55 6.00
CA ALA A 106 1.72 11.84 6.69
C ALA A 106 2.79 10.81 6.39
N LYS A 107 2.42 9.52 6.41
CA LYS A 107 3.39 8.46 6.10
C LYS A 107 3.83 8.50 4.64
N LEU A 108 2.90 8.68 3.72
CA LEU A 108 3.26 8.72 2.30
C LEU A 108 4.09 9.95 1.97
N ASP A 109 3.75 11.11 2.55
CA ASP A 109 4.54 12.32 2.35
C ASP A 109 5.98 12.12 2.86
N ALA A 110 6.14 11.47 4.01
CA ALA A 110 7.46 11.18 4.57
C ALA A 110 8.26 10.23 3.66
N VAL A 111 7.60 9.22 3.11
CA VAL A 111 8.25 8.28 2.18
C VAL A 111 8.68 8.99 0.91
N LEU A 112 7.81 9.86 0.38
CA LEU A 112 8.13 10.62 -0.83
C LEU A 112 9.31 11.56 -0.62
N ALA A 113 9.43 12.14 0.57
CA ALA A 113 10.49 13.10 0.89
C ALA A 113 11.82 12.43 1.24
N ALA A 114 11.80 11.16 1.67
CA ALA A 114 13.01 10.49 2.13
C ALA A 114 13.91 10.10 0.96
N PRO A 115 15.24 10.10 1.15
CA PRO A 115 16.14 9.57 0.10
C PRO A 115 15.97 8.07 -0.03
N VAL A 116 16.28 7.54 -1.22
CA VAL A 116 16.25 6.10 -1.45
C VAL A 116 17.36 5.44 -0.65
N ALA A 117 17.02 4.35 0.09
CA ALA A 117 18.00 3.58 0.84
C ALA A 117 18.97 2.86 -0.12
N LYS A 118 20.23 2.88 0.24
CA LYS A 118 21.26 2.21 -0.56
C LYS A 118 21.60 0.84 -0.01
#